data_0194ba7706547000cbeb6c32db0e4a7c
#
_entry.id   0194ba7706547000cbeb6c32db0e4a7c
#
_cell.length_a   1.000
_cell.length_b   1.000
_cell.length_c   1.000
_cell.angle_alpha   90.00
_cell.angle_beta   90.00
_cell.angle_gamma   90.00
#
_symmetry.space_group_name_H-M   'P 1'
#
loop_
_entity.id
_entity.type
_entity.pdbx_description
1 polymer ?
#
loop_
_entity_poly.entity_id
_entity_poly.type
_entity_poly.pdbx_seq_one_letter_code
_entity_poly.pdbx_strand_id
1 'polypeptide(L)'
;MLERHLAETEGDPETATYARLLVNTVAENRDRVDARIEAAAPQYPVATLARMDRVLLRLGITEVLHSPATPARVAIAEWVELARVYGGDPARRLVNGVLGRVARETSAERSDEPNRNPDPDEPAGLQEGAGKWRPPTSG
;
A
#
# COMPACT_ATOMS: atom_id res chain seq x y z
N MET A 1 -16.55 -1.52 8.45
CA MET A 1 -15.49 -2.46 8.88
C MET A 1 -14.23 -1.76 9.32
N LEU A 2 -13.67 -0.85 8.54
CA LEU A 2 -12.48 -0.10 8.92
C LEU A 2 -12.74 0.79 10.14
N GLU A 3 -13.87 1.49 10.17
CA GLU A 3 -14.25 2.34 11.31
C GLU A 3 -14.46 1.58 12.60
N ARG A 4 -14.99 0.36 12.52
CA ARG A 4 -15.18 -0.51 13.66
C ARG A 4 -13.85 -0.99 14.24
N HIS A 5 -12.93 -1.34 13.36
CA HIS A 5 -11.58 -1.75 13.72
C HIS A 5 -10.79 -0.59 14.34
N LEU A 6 -10.94 0.61 13.80
CA LEU A 6 -10.34 1.83 14.34
C LEU A 6 -10.92 2.21 15.71
N ALA A 7 -12.22 1.97 15.93
CA ALA A 7 -12.86 2.18 17.22
C ALA A 7 -12.39 1.17 18.28
N GLU A 8 -12.12 -0.06 17.88
CA GLU A 8 -11.61 -1.11 18.78
C GLU A 8 -10.14 -0.90 19.16
N THR A 9 -9.35 -0.24 18.31
CA THR A 9 -7.97 0.14 18.64
C THR A 9 -7.88 1.43 19.46
N GLU A 10 -9.00 1.86 19.99
CA GLU A 10 -9.14 3.01 20.90
C GLU A 10 -8.38 4.26 20.47
N GLY A 11 -8.80 4.84 19.35
CA GLY A 11 -8.50 6.22 19.07
C GLY A 11 -7.02 6.60 19.11
N ASP A 12 -6.14 5.77 18.50
CA ASP A 12 -4.88 6.30 18.06
C ASP A 12 -5.19 7.26 16.89
N PRO A 13 -5.23 8.59 17.12
CA PRO A 13 -5.62 9.55 16.08
C PRO A 13 -4.65 9.54 14.90
N GLU A 14 -3.41 9.18 15.12
CA GLU A 14 -2.41 9.06 14.05
C GLU A 14 -2.70 7.88 13.13
N THR A 15 -3.06 6.73 13.69
CA THR A 15 -3.46 5.54 12.91
C THR A 15 -4.72 5.81 12.10
N ALA A 16 -5.72 6.46 12.70
CA ALA A 16 -6.96 6.83 12.01
C ALA A 16 -6.70 7.83 10.86
N THR A 17 -5.85 8.81 11.08
CA THR A 17 -5.46 9.80 10.07
C THR A 17 -4.74 9.13 8.92
N TYR A 18 -3.81 8.24 9.21
CA TYR A 18 -3.09 7.48 8.18
C TYR A 18 -4.01 6.59 7.35
N ALA A 19 -4.90 5.87 8.02
CA ALA A 19 -5.87 5.01 7.33
C ALA A 19 -6.76 5.81 6.38
N ARG A 20 -7.23 6.97 6.80
CA ARG A 20 -8.02 7.87 5.94
C ARG A 20 -7.21 8.38 4.76
N LEU A 21 -5.96 8.78 5.00
CA LEU A 21 -5.06 9.22 3.93
C LEU A 21 -4.86 8.11 2.91
N LEU A 22 -4.62 6.89 3.36
CA LEU A 22 -4.42 5.74 2.50
C LEU A 22 -5.67 5.44 1.66
N VAL A 23 -6.84 5.42 2.28
CA VAL A 23 -8.12 5.20 1.59
C VAL A 23 -8.39 6.31 0.56
N ASN A 24 -8.15 7.55 0.91
CA ASN A 24 -8.31 8.68 -0.01
C ASN A 24 -7.33 8.60 -1.18
N THR A 25 -6.10 8.22 -0.93
CA THR A 25 -5.09 8.04 -1.99
C THR A 25 -5.49 6.92 -2.94
N VAL A 26 -6.02 5.82 -2.43
CA VAL A 26 -6.58 4.74 -3.27
C VAL A 26 -7.71 5.28 -4.14
N ALA A 27 -8.65 6.02 -3.56
CA ALA A 27 -9.80 6.54 -4.29
C ALA A 27 -9.37 7.50 -5.42
N GLU A 28 -8.38 8.35 -5.17
CA GLU A 28 -7.84 9.28 -6.15
C GLU A 28 -7.04 8.60 -7.27
N ASN A 29 -6.45 7.45 -7.00
CA ASN A 29 -5.56 6.74 -7.93
C ASN A 29 -6.09 5.36 -8.32
N ARG A 30 -7.36 5.10 -8.14
CA ARG A 30 -7.99 3.78 -8.32
C ARG A 30 -7.65 3.13 -9.65
N ASP A 31 -7.78 3.85 -10.74
CA ASP A 31 -7.52 3.31 -12.08
C ASP A 31 -6.06 2.94 -12.29
N ARG A 32 -5.14 3.75 -11.77
CA ARG A 32 -3.70 3.48 -11.83
C ARG A 32 -3.32 2.28 -10.97
N VAL A 33 -3.91 2.18 -9.78
CA VAL A 33 -3.67 1.07 -8.86
C VAL A 33 -4.20 -0.22 -9.47
N ASP A 34 -5.41 -0.21 -10.01
CA ASP A 34 -6.01 -1.37 -10.67
C ASP A 34 -5.19 -1.82 -11.90
N ALA A 35 -4.65 -0.88 -12.66
CA ALA A 35 -3.75 -1.19 -13.77
C ALA A 35 -2.47 -1.89 -13.30
N ARG A 36 -1.93 -1.49 -12.17
CA ARG A 36 -0.76 -2.15 -11.57
C ARG A 36 -1.08 -3.59 -11.12
N ILE A 37 -2.27 -3.80 -10.55
CA ILE A 37 -2.73 -5.14 -10.16
C ILE A 37 -2.83 -6.03 -11.40
N GLU A 38 -3.47 -5.56 -12.45
CA GLU A 38 -3.65 -6.32 -13.69
C GLU A 38 -2.34 -6.61 -14.39
N ALA A 39 -1.39 -5.66 -14.39
CA ALA A 39 -0.06 -5.88 -14.94
C ALA A 39 0.73 -6.93 -14.15
N ALA A 40 0.58 -6.96 -12.84
CA ALA A 40 1.27 -7.92 -11.97
C ALA A 40 0.63 -9.31 -11.97
N ALA A 41 -0.68 -9.39 -12.22
CA ALA A 41 -1.41 -10.65 -12.22
C ALA A 41 -2.46 -10.65 -13.35
N PRO A 42 -2.03 -10.71 -14.62
CA PRO A 42 -2.95 -10.62 -15.77
C PRO A 42 -3.96 -11.76 -15.83
N GLN A 43 -3.67 -12.90 -15.22
CA GLN A 43 -4.59 -14.03 -15.12
C GLN A 43 -5.76 -13.79 -14.17
N TYR A 44 -5.70 -12.74 -13.35
CA TYR A 44 -6.74 -12.40 -12.38
C TYR A 44 -7.25 -10.97 -12.61
N PRO A 45 -8.21 -10.76 -13.54
CA PRO A 45 -8.80 -9.43 -13.74
C PRO A 45 -9.37 -8.89 -12.43
N VAL A 46 -9.10 -7.62 -12.15
CA VAL A 46 -9.53 -6.98 -10.87
C VAL A 46 -11.02 -7.13 -10.62
N ALA A 47 -11.83 -7.02 -11.67
CA ALA A 47 -13.28 -7.17 -11.57
C ALA A 47 -13.73 -8.56 -11.09
N THR A 48 -12.90 -9.59 -11.29
CA THR A 48 -13.20 -10.99 -10.90
C THR A 48 -12.66 -11.36 -9.54
N LEU A 49 -11.84 -10.51 -8.93
CA LEU A 49 -11.28 -10.79 -7.60
C LEU A 49 -12.36 -10.71 -6.52
N ALA A 50 -12.20 -11.51 -5.48
CA ALA A 50 -13.01 -11.38 -4.29
C ALA A 50 -12.86 -9.96 -3.72
N ARG A 51 -13.95 -9.43 -3.16
CA ARG A 51 -13.98 -8.05 -2.64
C ARG A 51 -12.83 -7.78 -1.66
N MET A 52 -12.59 -8.68 -0.73
CA MET A 52 -11.54 -8.52 0.27
C MET A 52 -10.15 -8.50 -0.37
N ASP A 53 -9.88 -9.42 -1.30
CA ASP A 53 -8.60 -9.47 -2.01
C ASP A 53 -8.33 -8.18 -2.78
N ARG A 54 -9.36 -7.66 -3.45
CA ARG A 54 -9.30 -6.40 -4.19
C ARG A 54 -8.98 -5.22 -3.28
N VAL A 55 -9.64 -5.12 -2.13
CA VAL A 55 -9.39 -4.06 -1.14
C VAL A 55 -7.97 -4.16 -0.59
N LEU A 56 -7.53 -5.35 -0.20
CA LEU A 56 -6.18 -5.55 0.34
C LEU A 56 -5.10 -5.24 -0.68
N LEU A 57 -5.28 -5.63 -1.94
CA LEU A 57 -4.34 -5.31 -3.00
C LEU A 57 -4.27 -3.81 -3.28
N ARG A 58 -5.40 -3.14 -3.36
CA ARG A 58 -5.45 -1.69 -3.57
C ARG A 58 -4.75 -0.93 -2.47
N LEU A 59 -5.05 -1.25 -1.22
CA LEU A 59 -4.41 -0.62 -0.06
C LEU A 59 -2.92 -0.93 0.01
N GLY A 60 -2.55 -2.19 -0.17
CA GLY A 60 -1.16 -2.63 -0.11
C GLY A 60 -0.29 -2.00 -1.18
N ILE A 61 -0.75 -1.97 -2.43
CA ILE A 61 -0.03 -1.32 -3.52
C ILE A 61 0.13 0.17 -3.26
N THR A 62 -0.92 0.83 -2.81
CA THR A 62 -0.88 2.25 -2.50
C THR A 62 0.16 2.54 -1.43
N GLU A 63 0.22 1.74 -0.37
CA GLU A 63 1.23 1.91 0.67
C GLU A 63 2.65 1.68 0.13
N VAL A 64 2.85 0.63 -0.65
CA VAL A 64 4.17 0.33 -1.25
C VAL A 64 4.65 1.46 -2.17
N LEU A 65 3.75 2.03 -2.97
CA LEU A 65 4.10 3.07 -3.93
C LEU A 65 4.23 4.47 -3.33
N HIS A 66 3.42 4.79 -2.33
CA HIS A 66 3.24 6.17 -1.86
C HIS A 66 3.69 6.41 -0.43
N SER A 67 4.14 5.40 0.30
CA SER A 67 4.60 5.56 1.68
C SER A 67 6.12 5.32 1.78
N PRO A 68 6.95 6.35 1.58
CA PRO A 68 8.39 6.19 1.64
C PRO A 68 8.92 5.91 3.05
N ALA A 69 8.12 6.20 4.07
CA ALA A 69 8.49 5.98 5.47
C ALA A 69 8.48 4.50 5.86
N THR A 70 7.69 3.67 5.16
CA THR A 70 7.62 2.23 5.44
C THR A 70 8.38 1.47 4.36
N PRO A 71 9.41 0.70 4.72
CA PRO A 71 10.08 -0.16 3.75
C PRO A 71 9.07 -1.10 3.09
N ALA A 72 9.18 -1.28 1.78
CA ALA A 72 8.24 -2.11 1.02
C ALA A 72 8.12 -3.52 1.61
N ARG A 73 9.24 -4.11 2.01
CA ARG A 73 9.27 -5.45 2.61
C ARG A 73 8.42 -5.54 3.88
N VAL A 74 8.44 -4.51 4.72
CA VAL A 74 7.66 -4.47 5.96
C VAL A 74 6.17 -4.30 5.64
N ALA A 75 5.84 -3.38 4.75
CA ALA A 75 4.45 -3.17 4.31
C ALA A 75 3.87 -4.46 3.69
N ILE A 76 4.60 -5.12 2.81
CA ILE A 76 4.17 -6.37 2.18
C ILE A 76 3.90 -7.44 3.24
N ALA A 77 4.81 -7.62 4.21
CA ALA A 77 4.64 -8.62 5.25
C ALA A 77 3.35 -8.40 6.06
N GLU A 78 3.02 -7.16 6.37
CA GLU A 78 1.80 -6.82 7.10
C GLU A 78 0.53 -7.09 6.28
N TRP A 79 0.50 -6.70 5.02
CA TRP A 79 -0.65 -6.95 4.15
C TRP A 79 -0.84 -8.43 3.84
N VAL A 80 0.24 -9.17 3.67
CA VAL A 80 0.22 -10.62 3.46
C VAL A 80 -0.35 -11.34 4.68
N GLU A 81 0.05 -10.94 5.88
CA GLU A 81 -0.50 -11.52 7.11
C GLU A 81 -1.98 -11.21 7.26
N LEU A 82 -2.39 -10.00 6.95
CA LEU A 82 -3.80 -9.61 6.97
C LEU A 82 -4.62 -10.44 5.96
N ALA A 83 -4.09 -10.65 4.77
CA ALA A 83 -4.72 -11.51 3.75
C ALA A 83 -4.87 -12.94 4.24
N ARG A 84 -3.87 -13.48 4.91
CA ARG A 84 -3.92 -14.83 5.48
C ARG A 84 -5.04 -14.95 6.52
N VAL A 85 -5.17 -13.95 7.39
CA VAL A 85 -6.18 -13.95 8.46
C VAL A 85 -7.60 -13.94 7.90
N TYR A 86 -7.85 -13.12 6.86
CA TYR A 86 -9.20 -12.95 6.31
C TYR A 86 -9.54 -13.87 5.14
N GLY A 87 -8.57 -14.34 4.40
CA GLY A 87 -8.79 -15.13 3.19
C GLY A 87 -8.01 -16.44 3.10
N GLY A 88 -7.22 -16.76 4.12
CA GLY A 88 -6.43 -17.98 4.16
C GLY A 88 -5.24 -17.98 3.19
N ASP A 89 -4.69 -19.16 2.95
CA ASP A 89 -3.50 -19.33 2.10
C ASP A 89 -3.66 -18.85 0.66
N PRO A 90 -4.79 -19.04 -0.02
CA PRO A 90 -4.94 -18.51 -1.38
C PRO A 90 -4.81 -16.99 -1.46
N ALA A 91 -5.44 -16.27 -0.52
CA ALA A 91 -5.33 -14.81 -0.44
C ALA A 91 -3.90 -14.37 -0.10
N ARG A 92 -3.26 -15.07 0.82
CA ARG A 92 -1.86 -14.82 1.19
C ARG A 92 -0.93 -14.91 -0.03
N ARG A 93 -1.06 -15.97 -0.82
CA ARG A 93 -0.22 -16.17 -2.01
C ARG A 93 -0.46 -15.10 -3.06
N LEU A 94 -1.73 -14.77 -3.31
CA LEU A 94 -2.09 -13.73 -4.28
C LEU A 94 -1.51 -12.37 -3.87
N VAL A 95 -1.74 -11.95 -2.66
CA VAL A 95 -1.28 -10.64 -2.16
C VAL A 95 0.25 -10.59 -2.14
N ASN A 96 0.91 -11.64 -1.65
CA ASN A 96 2.37 -11.70 -1.64
C ASN A 96 2.95 -11.61 -3.05
N GLY A 97 2.40 -12.35 -4.01
CA GLY A 97 2.85 -12.35 -5.39
C GLY A 97 2.69 -11.00 -6.06
N VAL A 98 1.53 -10.38 -5.93
CA VAL A 98 1.25 -9.09 -6.55
C VAL A 98 2.08 -7.96 -5.92
N LEU A 99 2.07 -7.85 -4.60
CA LEU A 99 2.82 -6.79 -3.92
C LEU A 99 4.33 -6.93 -4.11
N GLY A 100 4.84 -8.16 -4.07
CA GLY A 100 6.25 -8.41 -4.32
C GLY A 100 6.68 -8.01 -5.72
N ARG A 101 5.86 -8.31 -6.73
CA ARG A 101 6.15 -7.92 -8.11
C ARG A 101 6.10 -6.41 -8.31
N VAL A 102 5.09 -5.74 -7.76
CA VAL A 102 4.99 -4.28 -7.83
C VAL A 102 6.20 -3.62 -7.16
N ALA A 103 6.62 -4.11 -6.01
CA ALA A 103 7.80 -3.59 -5.32
C ALA A 103 9.08 -3.75 -6.14
N ARG A 104 9.27 -4.89 -6.81
CA ARG A 104 10.43 -5.13 -7.68
C ARG A 104 10.42 -4.22 -8.90
N GLU A 105 9.29 -4.05 -9.54
CA GLU A 105 9.13 -3.17 -10.70
C GLU A 105 9.43 -1.71 -10.32
N THR A 106 8.91 -1.25 -9.19
CA THR A 106 9.15 0.10 -8.69
C THR A 106 10.62 0.31 -8.34
N SER A 107 11.27 -0.67 -7.75
CA SER A 107 12.69 -0.62 -7.42
C SER A 107 13.55 -0.52 -8.69
N ALA A 108 13.22 -1.28 -9.73
CA ALA A 108 13.89 -1.24 -11.03
C ALA A 108 13.70 0.14 -11.70
N GLU A 109 12.49 0.68 -11.69
CA GLU A 109 12.21 2.02 -12.22
C GLU A 109 13.02 3.10 -11.51
N ARG A 110 13.18 3.03 -10.19
CA ARG A 110 14.00 3.96 -9.40
C ARG A 110 15.49 3.83 -9.71
N SER A 111 15.96 2.64 -10.02
CA SER A 111 17.37 2.40 -10.37
C SER A 111 17.72 2.97 -11.75
N ASP A 112 16.75 3.03 -12.66
CA ASP A 112 16.91 3.57 -14.00
C ASP A 112 16.77 5.09 -14.05
N GLU A 113 16.25 5.73 -13.00
CA GLU A 113 16.24 7.18 -12.91
C GLU A 113 17.66 7.70 -12.65
N PRO A 114 18.16 8.65 -13.49
CA PRO A 114 19.41 9.32 -13.19
C PRO A 114 19.26 10.00 -11.82
N ASN A 115 20.25 9.80 -10.98
CA ASN A 115 20.35 10.28 -9.61
C ASN A 115 19.82 11.74 -9.50
N ARG A 116 18.52 11.88 -9.27
CA ARG A 116 17.92 13.15 -8.93
C ARG A 116 18.21 13.40 -7.46
N ASN A 117 19.28 14.13 -7.23
CA ASN A 117 19.42 14.81 -5.97
C ASN A 117 18.12 15.63 -5.79
N PRO A 118 17.36 15.41 -4.73
CA PRO A 118 16.17 16.22 -4.53
C PRO A 118 16.57 17.68 -4.52
N ASP A 119 15.96 18.47 -5.39
CA ASP A 119 16.14 19.90 -5.43
C ASP A 119 15.74 20.44 -4.05
N PRO A 120 16.66 21.07 -3.31
CA PRO A 120 16.34 21.60 -1.99
C PRO A 120 15.24 22.67 -2.02
N ASP A 121 14.95 23.20 -3.20
CA ASP A 121 13.91 24.21 -3.40
C ASP A 121 12.60 23.66 -3.94
N GLU A 122 12.51 22.34 -4.16
CA GLU A 122 11.25 21.73 -4.56
C GLU A 122 10.27 21.75 -3.38
N PRO A 123 9.13 22.46 -3.51
CA PRO A 123 8.14 22.43 -2.44
C PRO A 123 7.76 20.99 -2.17
N ALA A 124 7.95 20.58 -0.92
CA ALA A 124 7.65 19.24 -0.45
C ALA A 124 6.14 19.00 -0.53
N GLY A 125 5.64 18.71 -1.73
CA GLY A 125 4.24 18.40 -1.97
C GLY A 125 3.72 17.32 -1.01
N LEU A 126 3.24 16.25 -1.51
CA LEU A 126 2.72 15.10 -0.75
C LEU A 126 3.71 14.51 0.28
N GLN A 127 4.99 14.87 0.22
CA GLN A 127 6.02 14.34 1.13
C GLN A 127 5.95 14.90 2.55
N GLU A 128 5.41 16.11 2.76
CA GLU A 128 5.26 16.66 4.11
C GLU A 128 4.24 15.90 4.95
N GLY A 129 3.17 15.42 4.34
CA GLY A 129 2.19 14.57 5.02
C GLY A 129 2.74 13.19 5.35
N ALA A 130 3.53 12.62 4.46
CA ALA A 130 4.13 11.29 4.62
C ALA A 130 5.31 11.29 5.60
N GLY A 131 6.05 12.39 5.70
CA GLY A 131 7.20 12.50 6.61
C GLY A 131 6.85 12.56 8.08
N LYS A 132 5.61 12.90 8.42
CA LYS A 132 5.13 12.99 9.80
C LYS A 132 4.50 11.70 10.30
N TRP A 133 4.15 10.80 9.39
CA TRP A 133 3.58 9.53 9.79
C TRP A 133 4.68 8.50 10.01
N ARG A 134 4.76 8.02 11.24
CA ARG A 134 5.53 6.83 11.59
C ARG A 134 4.54 5.76 12.01
N PRO A 135 4.61 4.55 11.43
CA PRO A 135 3.82 3.46 11.95
C PRO A 135 4.14 3.30 13.44
N PRO A 136 3.13 3.02 14.26
CA PRO A 136 3.40 2.67 15.64
C PRO A 136 4.37 1.50 15.61
N THR A 137 5.56 1.71 16.13
CA THR A 137 6.48 0.61 16.36
C THR A 137 5.79 -0.33 17.31
N SER A 138 5.37 -1.47 16.81
CA SER A 138 5.03 -2.62 17.64
C SER A 138 6.33 -3.01 18.37
N GLY A 139 6.52 -2.39 19.49
CA GLY A 139 7.66 -2.68 20.35
C GLY A 139 7.24 -3.52 21.47
#